data_98b51353e0ff173d2a0bdb0fc80c1f5c
#
_entry.id   98b51353e0ff173d2a0bdb0fc80c1f5c
#
_cell.length_a   1.000
_cell.length_b   1.000
_cell.length_c   1.000
_cell.angle_alpha   90.00
_cell.angle_beta   90.00
_cell.angle_gamma   90.00
#
_symmetry.space_group_name_H-M   'P 1'
#
loop_
_entity.id
_entity.type
_entity.pdbx_description
1 polymer ?
#
loop_
_entity_poly.entity_id
_entity_poly.type
_entity_poly.pdbx_seq_one_letter_code
_entity_poly.pdbx_strand_id
1 'polypeptide(L)'
;MEQKDYTLRNDNGRIIFERYTGTDECFRVPEGVTEIAERAFADNKRLKHIDLGDVISVGAFAFQDCSNLETVLMDKAEVISAGAFEFCSSLHTVSIGAVKTIGDMAFRHCRQLDIAEMPRSLTSIGAGTFSHTAIKTARIDWLEEIPRALFSGDTCLTYADISGARIIGETAFAECRSLSVALFGAAESIGSKAFYKCDSFEPAKLPETLKSIGDEAFEKVREELIVPRSVSCFGKNCFGPSDRRKAVCVYESSLYSFSKYFMEEAPDRFDEDEHFHLWESSIDVTVLDDSDKQTGYLPLFTDLDHQLTEKMIDAFKADNSFDYRFIDAELFPGLRWNRRCMDDIVFKRLKNPYDLEEDARRQYSDYLKSHLMRLAKSAVSNNDID
;
A
#
# COMPACT_ATOMS: atom_id res chain seq x y z
N MET A 1 -55.26 -17.29 1.38
CA MET A 1 -54.31 -16.21 1.12
C MET A 1 -52.94 -16.88 1.09
N GLU A 2 -52.30 -16.88 -0.05
CA GLU A 2 -50.91 -17.35 -0.13
C GLU A 2 -50.07 -16.46 0.81
N GLN A 3 -49.37 -17.08 1.73
CA GLN A 3 -48.49 -16.39 2.64
C GLN A 3 -47.28 -15.91 1.79
N LYS A 4 -47.16 -14.60 1.61
CA LYS A 4 -46.02 -14.06 0.89
C LYS A 4 -44.76 -14.29 1.71
N ASP A 5 -43.71 -14.75 1.07
CA ASP A 5 -42.40 -15.00 1.68
C ASP A 5 -41.59 -13.70 1.90
N TYR A 6 -42.28 -12.55 1.98
CA TYR A 6 -41.66 -11.24 2.24
C TYR A 6 -42.66 -10.26 2.89
N THR A 7 -42.11 -9.24 3.53
CA THR A 7 -42.88 -8.12 4.08
C THR A 7 -42.53 -6.81 3.41
N LEU A 8 -43.55 -5.96 3.22
CA LEU A 8 -43.40 -4.62 2.69
C LEU A 8 -43.98 -3.62 3.71
N ARG A 9 -43.31 -2.45 3.77
CA ARG A 9 -43.80 -1.30 4.55
C ARG A 9 -44.05 -0.12 3.59
N ASN A 10 -45.11 0.61 3.82
CA ASN A 10 -45.36 1.87 3.13
C ASN A 10 -45.01 3.02 4.08
N ASP A 11 -44.08 3.86 3.69
CA ASP A 11 -43.68 5.04 4.44
C ASP A 11 -43.88 6.27 3.57
N ASN A 12 -45.03 6.97 3.81
CA ASN A 12 -45.38 8.19 3.07
C ASN A 12 -45.32 8.04 1.54
N GLY A 13 -45.78 6.93 1.02
CA GLY A 13 -45.81 6.61 -0.41
C GLY A 13 -44.56 5.93 -0.96
N ARG A 14 -43.50 5.76 -0.15
CA ARG A 14 -42.37 4.91 -0.49
C ARG A 14 -42.67 3.46 -0.06
N ILE A 15 -42.44 2.54 -0.96
CA ILE A 15 -42.59 1.11 -0.66
C ILE A 15 -41.21 0.55 -0.33
N ILE A 16 -41.07 0.11 0.91
CA ILE A 16 -39.82 -0.45 1.45
C ILE A 16 -39.97 -1.96 1.58
N PHE A 17 -39.01 -2.70 1.03
CA PHE A 17 -38.90 -4.14 1.21
C PHE A 17 -38.22 -4.42 2.56
N GLU A 18 -39.01 -4.87 3.54
CA GLU A 18 -38.53 -5.02 4.94
C GLU A 18 -37.77 -6.31 5.18
N ARG A 19 -38.30 -7.44 4.69
CA ARG A 19 -37.72 -8.75 4.98
C ARG A 19 -38.15 -9.80 3.99
N TYR A 20 -37.19 -10.66 3.62
CA TYR A 20 -37.41 -11.87 2.86
C TYR A 20 -37.28 -13.09 3.75
N THR A 21 -38.24 -14.02 3.70
CA THR A 21 -38.28 -15.29 4.44
C THR A 21 -38.37 -16.49 3.52
N GLY A 22 -38.38 -16.27 2.22
CA GLY A 22 -38.48 -17.31 1.19
C GLY A 22 -37.21 -18.12 1.02
N THR A 23 -37.34 -19.17 0.21
CA THR A 23 -36.25 -20.13 -0.03
C THR A 23 -35.90 -20.25 -1.49
N ASP A 24 -36.36 -19.31 -2.33
CA ASP A 24 -36.10 -19.32 -3.76
C ASP A 24 -34.62 -19.05 -4.06
N GLU A 25 -34.13 -19.70 -5.11
CA GLU A 25 -32.79 -19.41 -5.64
C GLU A 25 -32.77 -18.13 -6.50
N CYS A 26 -33.91 -17.79 -7.10
CA CYS A 26 -34.10 -16.60 -7.93
C CYS A 26 -35.28 -15.78 -7.38
N PHE A 27 -35.05 -14.50 -7.16
CA PHE A 27 -36.11 -13.61 -6.67
C PHE A 27 -36.11 -12.29 -7.44
N ARG A 28 -37.32 -11.79 -7.71
CA ARG A 28 -37.50 -10.44 -8.24
C ARG A 28 -38.27 -9.62 -7.25
N VAL A 29 -37.74 -8.46 -6.87
CA VAL A 29 -38.38 -7.51 -5.98
C VAL A 29 -39.67 -6.97 -6.66
N PRO A 30 -40.79 -6.90 -5.96
CA PRO A 30 -42.06 -6.42 -6.51
C PRO A 30 -41.94 -5.00 -7.08
N GLU A 31 -42.71 -4.74 -8.14
CA GLU A 31 -42.79 -3.40 -8.78
C GLU A 31 -43.18 -2.32 -7.76
N GLY A 32 -42.60 -1.15 -7.91
CA GLY A 32 -42.83 0.01 -7.06
C GLY A 32 -42.06 0.03 -5.74
N VAL A 33 -41.33 -1.05 -5.42
CA VAL A 33 -40.39 -1.02 -4.27
C VAL A 33 -39.21 -0.13 -4.63
N THR A 34 -38.94 0.88 -3.80
CA THR A 34 -37.86 1.85 -4.04
C THR A 34 -36.69 1.70 -3.06
N GLU A 35 -36.86 0.93 -2.01
CA GLU A 35 -35.86 0.76 -0.96
C GLU A 35 -35.83 -0.67 -0.46
N ILE A 36 -34.65 -1.23 -0.25
CA ILE A 36 -34.41 -2.46 0.50
C ILE A 36 -33.99 -2.05 1.91
N ALA A 37 -34.71 -2.54 2.92
CA ALA A 37 -34.42 -2.23 4.31
C ALA A 37 -33.12 -2.85 4.79
N GLU A 38 -32.63 -2.36 5.92
CA GLU A 38 -31.51 -2.96 6.64
C GLU A 38 -31.76 -4.46 6.89
N ARG A 39 -30.75 -5.29 6.55
CA ARG A 39 -30.75 -6.76 6.77
C ARG A 39 -31.93 -7.51 6.12
N ALA A 40 -32.58 -6.96 5.11
CA ALA A 40 -33.79 -7.55 4.50
C ALA A 40 -33.59 -8.98 4.00
N PHE A 41 -32.42 -9.31 3.47
CA PHE A 41 -32.03 -10.64 2.94
C PHE A 41 -30.86 -11.25 3.71
N ALA A 42 -30.38 -10.63 4.78
CA ALA A 42 -29.17 -11.06 5.47
C ALA A 42 -29.23 -12.56 5.83
N ASP A 43 -28.07 -13.24 5.75
CA ASP A 43 -27.87 -14.66 6.03
C ASP A 43 -28.65 -15.63 5.10
N ASN A 44 -29.22 -15.16 3.98
CA ASN A 44 -29.88 -16.03 3.03
C ASN A 44 -28.83 -16.84 2.21
N LYS A 45 -28.71 -18.13 2.50
CA LYS A 45 -27.78 -19.05 1.84
C LYS A 45 -28.39 -19.76 0.60
N ARG A 46 -29.62 -19.43 0.22
CA ARG A 46 -30.31 -20.09 -0.91
C ARG A 46 -30.37 -19.20 -2.13
N LEU A 47 -30.52 -17.90 -1.92
CA LEU A 47 -30.63 -16.92 -3.00
C LEU A 47 -29.33 -16.88 -3.83
N LYS A 48 -29.47 -17.07 -5.14
CA LYS A 48 -28.38 -16.98 -6.12
C LYS A 48 -28.51 -15.78 -7.04
N HIS A 49 -29.75 -15.46 -7.44
CA HIS A 49 -29.99 -14.36 -8.38
C HIS A 49 -31.11 -13.47 -7.87
N ILE A 50 -30.87 -12.16 -7.89
CA ILE A 50 -31.87 -11.17 -7.52
C ILE A 50 -31.94 -10.05 -8.56
N ASP A 51 -33.19 -9.67 -8.90
CA ASP A 51 -33.49 -8.46 -9.67
C ASP A 51 -34.20 -7.46 -8.73
N LEU A 52 -33.54 -6.34 -8.46
CA LEU A 52 -34.06 -5.30 -7.58
C LEU A 52 -35.03 -4.34 -8.27
N GLY A 53 -35.15 -4.39 -9.60
CA GLY A 53 -36.12 -3.61 -10.38
C GLY A 53 -36.01 -2.09 -10.18
N ASP A 54 -37.00 -1.51 -9.48
CA ASP A 54 -37.12 -0.06 -9.30
C ASP A 54 -36.40 0.47 -8.05
N VAL A 55 -35.65 -0.37 -7.34
CA VAL A 55 -34.95 0.00 -6.10
C VAL A 55 -33.90 1.08 -6.38
N ILE A 56 -33.98 2.17 -5.62
CA ILE A 56 -33.05 3.31 -5.65
C ILE A 56 -32.01 3.21 -4.53
N SER A 57 -32.39 2.62 -3.38
CA SER A 57 -31.51 2.51 -2.21
C SER A 57 -31.48 1.09 -1.66
N VAL A 58 -30.25 0.58 -1.44
CA VAL A 58 -30.01 -0.68 -0.78
C VAL A 58 -29.51 -0.41 0.64
N GLY A 59 -30.27 -0.85 1.64
CA GLY A 59 -30.02 -0.62 3.06
C GLY A 59 -28.77 -1.29 3.60
N ALA A 60 -28.35 -0.87 4.78
CA ALA A 60 -27.18 -1.42 5.44
C ALA A 60 -27.32 -2.93 5.67
N PHE A 61 -26.27 -3.69 5.38
CA PHE A 61 -26.21 -5.15 5.57
C PHE A 61 -27.35 -5.92 4.87
N ALA A 62 -28.03 -5.32 3.88
CA ALA A 62 -29.24 -5.88 3.27
C ALA A 62 -29.07 -7.31 2.80
N PHE A 63 -27.91 -7.65 2.23
CA PHE A 63 -27.54 -8.98 1.73
C PHE A 63 -26.31 -9.55 2.45
N GLN A 64 -25.98 -9.05 3.64
CA GLN A 64 -24.81 -9.53 4.38
C GLN A 64 -24.87 -11.06 4.52
N ASP A 65 -23.71 -11.72 4.30
CA ASP A 65 -23.61 -13.18 4.40
C ASP A 65 -24.50 -13.99 3.45
N CYS A 66 -24.99 -13.42 2.35
CA CYS A 66 -25.61 -14.18 1.27
C CYS A 66 -24.53 -14.91 0.45
N SER A 67 -23.90 -15.92 1.03
CA SER A 67 -22.68 -16.54 0.46
C SER A 67 -22.88 -17.24 -0.88
N ASN A 68 -24.12 -17.60 -1.26
CA ASN A 68 -24.44 -18.22 -2.55
C ASN A 68 -25.01 -17.22 -3.57
N LEU A 69 -25.15 -15.95 -3.20
CA LEU A 69 -25.59 -14.91 -4.13
C LEU A 69 -24.56 -14.68 -5.23
N GLU A 70 -24.95 -14.89 -6.47
CA GLU A 70 -24.10 -14.86 -7.66
C GLU A 70 -24.33 -13.59 -8.48
N THR A 71 -25.59 -13.15 -8.61
CA THR A 71 -25.98 -12.05 -9.49
C THR A 71 -26.94 -11.09 -8.80
N VAL A 72 -26.67 -9.80 -8.89
CA VAL A 72 -27.53 -8.71 -8.45
C VAL A 72 -27.76 -7.74 -9.60
N LEU A 73 -29.00 -7.63 -10.08
CA LEU A 73 -29.39 -6.63 -11.05
C LEU A 73 -30.03 -5.45 -10.30
N MET A 74 -29.43 -4.27 -10.35
CA MET A 74 -29.88 -3.06 -9.67
C MET A 74 -29.60 -1.80 -10.48
N ASP A 75 -30.05 -1.79 -11.71
CA ASP A 75 -29.72 -0.75 -12.69
C ASP A 75 -30.14 0.67 -12.30
N LYS A 76 -31.14 0.80 -11.38
CA LYS A 76 -31.64 2.08 -10.88
C LYS A 76 -31.09 2.48 -9.52
N ALA A 77 -30.32 1.61 -8.88
CA ALA A 77 -29.76 1.89 -7.55
C ALA A 77 -28.77 3.05 -7.60
N GLU A 78 -29.03 4.06 -6.79
CA GLU A 78 -28.14 5.21 -6.62
C GLU A 78 -27.31 5.11 -5.34
N VAL A 79 -27.83 4.42 -4.33
CA VAL A 79 -27.22 4.31 -3.00
C VAL A 79 -27.09 2.86 -2.58
N ILE A 80 -25.87 2.45 -2.24
CA ILE A 80 -25.58 1.18 -1.59
C ILE A 80 -25.01 1.50 -0.21
N SER A 81 -25.71 1.10 0.83
CA SER A 81 -25.32 1.41 2.22
C SER A 81 -24.20 0.50 2.73
N ALA A 82 -23.72 0.79 3.95
CA ALA A 82 -22.62 0.06 4.57
C ALA A 82 -22.91 -1.45 4.68
N GLY A 83 -21.92 -2.27 4.33
CA GLY A 83 -22.00 -3.74 4.44
C GLY A 83 -23.07 -4.39 3.59
N ALA A 84 -23.71 -3.69 2.66
CA ALA A 84 -24.91 -4.18 1.96
C ALA A 84 -24.74 -5.56 1.34
N PHE A 85 -23.57 -5.89 0.81
CA PHE A 85 -23.22 -7.19 0.22
C PHE A 85 -22.00 -7.83 0.89
N GLU A 86 -21.68 -7.42 2.12
CA GLU A 86 -20.52 -7.95 2.84
C GLU A 86 -20.62 -9.48 2.97
N PHE A 87 -19.52 -10.21 2.69
CA PHE A 87 -19.43 -11.68 2.69
C PHE A 87 -20.32 -12.41 1.65
N CYS A 88 -20.78 -11.75 0.59
CA CYS A 88 -21.37 -12.41 -0.56
C CYS A 88 -20.26 -13.06 -1.40
N SER A 89 -19.70 -14.17 -0.92
CA SER A 89 -18.47 -14.75 -1.44
C SER A 89 -18.55 -15.29 -2.87
N SER A 90 -19.77 -15.64 -3.35
CA SER A 90 -20.03 -16.10 -4.71
C SER A 90 -20.45 -14.99 -5.68
N LEU A 91 -20.62 -13.76 -5.17
CA LEU A 91 -21.07 -12.63 -5.98
C LEU A 91 -20.02 -12.25 -7.04
N HIS A 92 -20.41 -12.37 -8.31
CA HIS A 92 -19.52 -12.06 -9.44
C HIS A 92 -20.14 -11.08 -10.44
N THR A 93 -21.46 -10.88 -10.43
CA THR A 93 -22.14 -9.95 -11.32
C THR A 93 -23.00 -8.96 -10.54
N VAL A 94 -22.68 -7.68 -10.69
CA VAL A 94 -23.43 -6.58 -10.07
C VAL A 94 -23.57 -5.45 -11.08
N SER A 95 -24.78 -4.96 -11.31
CA SER A 95 -25.01 -3.76 -12.14
C SER A 95 -25.00 -2.50 -11.26
N ILE A 96 -23.92 -1.71 -11.33
CA ILE A 96 -23.72 -0.49 -10.53
C ILE A 96 -23.73 0.79 -11.36
N GLY A 97 -24.22 0.76 -12.60
CA GLY A 97 -24.08 1.86 -13.57
C GLY A 97 -24.68 3.20 -13.13
N ALA A 98 -25.71 3.21 -12.26
CA ALA A 98 -26.38 4.40 -11.76
C ALA A 98 -25.89 4.83 -10.36
N VAL A 99 -25.02 4.04 -9.72
CA VAL A 99 -24.62 4.25 -8.31
C VAL A 99 -23.84 5.54 -8.15
N LYS A 100 -24.23 6.33 -7.15
CA LYS A 100 -23.61 7.60 -6.77
C LYS A 100 -22.80 7.48 -5.48
N THR A 101 -23.29 6.65 -4.55
CA THR A 101 -22.62 6.45 -3.26
C THR A 101 -22.59 4.98 -2.87
N ILE A 102 -21.43 4.55 -2.37
CA ILE A 102 -21.22 3.19 -1.82
C ILE A 102 -20.67 3.35 -0.40
N GLY A 103 -21.34 2.75 0.57
CA GLY A 103 -20.98 2.80 1.99
C GLY A 103 -19.78 1.91 2.34
N ASP A 104 -19.33 2.05 3.60
CA ASP A 104 -18.22 1.27 4.15
C ASP A 104 -18.46 -0.23 4.00
N MET A 105 -17.43 -0.96 3.62
CA MET A 105 -17.42 -2.43 3.55
C MET A 105 -18.53 -3.03 2.67
N ALA A 106 -19.17 -2.25 1.78
CA ALA A 106 -20.37 -2.70 1.06
C ALA A 106 -20.17 -3.98 0.25
N PHE A 107 -19.00 -4.22 -0.34
CA PHE A 107 -18.64 -5.44 -1.06
C PHE A 107 -17.46 -6.21 -0.44
N ARG A 108 -17.16 -5.92 0.84
CA ARG A 108 -16.05 -6.59 1.52
C ARG A 108 -16.23 -8.11 1.52
N HIS A 109 -15.16 -8.83 1.19
CA HIS A 109 -15.14 -10.29 1.05
C HIS A 109 -16.05 -10.87 -0.04
N CYS A 110 -16.45 -10.08 -1.03
CA CYS A 110 -17.03 -10.59 -2.28
C CYS A 110 -15.92 -11.16 -3.17
N ARG A 111 -15.39 -12.33 -2.81
CA ARG A 111 -14.14 -12.90 -3.36
C ARG A 111 -14.15 -13.23 -4.84
N GLN A 112 -15.30 -13.24 -5.49
CA GLN A 112 -15.45 -13.49 -6.93
C GLN A 112 -15.82 -12.23 -7.71
N LEU A 113 -16.03 -11.10 -7.02
CA LEU A 113 -16.48 -9.87 -7.64
C LEU A 113 -15.33 -9.20 -8.41
N ASP A 114 -15.50 -9.12 -9.73
CA ASP A 114 -14.64 -8.36 -10.65
C ASP A 114 -15.51 -7.31 -11.36
N ILE A 115 -15.44 -6.07 -10.90
CA ILE A 115 -16.16 -4.95 -11.51
C ILE A 115 -15.27 -4.37 -12.60
N ALA A 116 -15.65 -4.59 -13.86
CA ALA A 116 -14.85 -4.16 -15.01
C ALA A 116 -14.72 -2.63 -15.11
N GLU A 117 -15.77 -1.89 -14.75
CA GLU A 117 -15.79 -0.42 -14.83
C GLU A 117 -16.54 0.19 -13.65
N MET A 118 -15.92 1.15 -12.97
CA MET A 118 -16.57 1.97 -11.97
C MET A 118 -17.37 3.09 -12.64
N PRO A 119 -18.62 3.34 -12.22
CA PRO A 119 -19.43 4.36 -12.85
C PRO A 119 -18.92 5.78 -12.55
N ARG A 120 -18.85 6.63 -13.56
CA ARG A 120 -18.49 8.05 -13.41
C ARG A 120 -19.50 8.87 -12.58
N SER A 121 -20.68 8.31 -12.34
CA SER A 121 -21.68 8.88 -11.41
C SER A 121 -21.27 8.75 -9.94
N LEU A 122 -20.31 7.88 -9.63
CA LEU A 122 -19.84 7.58 -8.29
C LEU A 122 -19.08 8.78 -7.72
N THR A 123 -19.64 9.40 -6.68
CA THR A 123 -19.07 10.58 -6.02
C THR A 123 -18.48 10.27 -4.65
N SER A 124 -18.86 9.15 -4.06
CA SER A 124 -18.39 8.73 -2.73
C SER A 124 -18.30 7.22 -2.61
N ILE A 125 -17.18 6.76 -2.09
CA ILE A 125 -16.92 5.35 -1.73
C ILE A 125 -16.49 5.30 -0.27
N GLY A 126 -17.04 4.36 0.49
CA GLY A 126 -16.69 4.16 1.89
C GLY A 126 -15.40 3.36 2.10
N ALA A 127 -14.94 3.32 3.34
CA ALA A 127 -13.77 2.55 3.73
C ALA A 127 -13.97 1.04 3.54
N GLY A 128 -12.94 0.36 3.06
CA GLY A 128 -12.92 -1.10 2.91
C GLY A 128 -13.93 -1.67 1.91
N THR A 129 -14.54 -0.82 1.08
CA THR A 129 -15.66 -1.21 0.20
C THR A 129 -15.33 -2.42 -0.66
N PHE A 130 -14.17 -2.46 -1.28
CA PHE A 130 -13.74 -3.55 -2.16
C PHE A 130 -12.63 -4.41 -1.56
N SER A 131 -12.50 -4.41 -0.24
CA SER A 131 -11.49 -5.24 0.43
C SER A 131 -11.76 -6.73 0.23
N HIS A 132 -10.72 -7.48 -0.18
CA HIS A 132 -10.81 -8.92 -0.50
C HIS A 132 -11.80 -9.28 -1.60
N THR A 133 -11.82 -8.52 -2.69
CA THR A 133 -12.56 -8.82 -3.91
C THR A 133 -11.64 -9.50 -4.96
N ALA A 134 -12.10 -9.62 -6.20
CA ALA A 134 -11.31 -10.14 -7.33
C ALA A 134 -11.12 -9.08 -8.43
N ILE A 135 -11.22 -7.80 -8.08
CA ILE A 135 -11.08 -6.68 -9.01
C ILE A 135 -9.66 -6.70 -9.60
N LYS A 136 -9.55 -6.66 -10.93
CA LYS A 136 -8.28 -6.68 -11.64
C LYS A 136 -7.77 -5.30 -12.00
N THR A 137 -8.69 -4.38 -12.26
CA THR A 137 -8.35 -2.99 -12.64
C THR A 137 -9.25 -2.01 -11.91
N ALA A 138 -8.67 -0.99 -11.30
CA ALA A 138 -9.39 0.11 -10.68
C ALA A 138 -9.12 1.40 -11.45
N ARG A 139 -10.16 1.99 -12.05
CA ARG A 139 -10.09 3.30 -12.70
C ARG A 139 -11.03 4.23 -11.97
N ILE A 140 -10.46 5.07 -11.12
CA ILE A 140 -11.16 6.02 -10.23
C ILE A 140 -10.44 7.37 -10.21
N ASP A 141 -9.95 7.78 -11.37
CA ASP A 141 -9.14 8.98 -11.62
C ASP A 141 -9.87 10.30 -11.35
N TRP A 142 -11.16 10.27 -11.04
CA TRP A 142 -11.96 11.44 -10.70
C TRP A 142 -12.20 11.62 -9.19
N LEU A 143 -11.80 10.65 -8.35
CA LEU A 143 -11.95 10.78 -6.91
C LEU A 143 -10.79 11.59 -6.32
N GLU A 144 -11.09 12.54 -5.45
CA GLU A 144 -10.08 13.36 -4.76
C GLU A 144 -9.42 12.62 -3.58
N GLU A 145 -10.09 11.61 -3.03
CA GLU A 145 -9.60 10.80 -1.93
C GLU A 145 -9.84 9.32 -2.20
N ILE A 146 -8.81 8.51 -1.97
CA ILE A 146 -8.91 7.05 -1.94
C ILE A 146 -9.14 6.66 -0.48
N PRO A 147 -10.30 6.09 -0.14
CA PRO A 147 -10.64 5.77 1.23
C PRO A 147 -9.70 4.72 1.86
N ARG A 148 -9.68 4.73 3.19
CA ARG A 148 -9.00 3.70 3.97
C ARG A 148 -9.42 2.29 3.54
N ALA A 149 -8.43 1.41 3.38
CA ALA A 149 -8.59 -0.03 3.08
C ALA A 149 -9.42 -0.34 1.81
N LEU A 150 -9.59 0.60 0.88
CA LEU A 150 -10.53 0.47 -0.26
C LEU A 150 -10.36 -0.86 -0.99
N PHE A 151 -9.13 -1.26 -1.32
CA PHE A 151 -8.78 -2.51 -2.01
C PHE A 151 -7.91 -3.44 -1.15
N SER A 152 -7.89 -3.26 0.17
CA SER A 152 -7.02 -4.05 1.04
C SER A 152 -7.25 -5.55 0.87
N GLY A 153 -6.18 -6.32 0.64
CA GLY A 153 -6.25 -7.78 0.42
C GLY A 153 -6.77 -8.20 -0.95
N ASP A 154 -6.90 -7.26 -1.89
CA ASP A 154 -7.32 -7.58 -3.26
C ASP A 154 -6.13 -8.10 -4.08
N THR A 155 -5.88 -9.40 -3.98
CA THR A 155 -4.71 -10.04 -4.59
C THR A 155 -4.78 -10.16 -6.10
N CYS A 156 -5.92 -9.87 -6.72
CA CYS A 156 -6.12 -9.89 -8.17
C CYS A 156 -5.85 -8.54 -8.83
N LEU A 157 -5.83 -7.45 -8.05
CA LEU A 157 -5.64 -6.10 -8.56
C LEU A 157 -4.23 -5.93 -9.15
N THR A 158 -4.16 -5.61 -10.45
CA THR A 158 -2.90 -5.43 -11.18
C THR A 158 -2.62 -3.98 -11.56
N TYR A 159 -3.68 -3.18 -11.71
CA TYR A 159 -3.60 -1.79 -12.17
C TYR A 159 -4.58 -0.90 -11.41
N ALA A 160 -4.12 0.28 -10.99
CA ALA A 160 -4.95 1.32 -10.39
C ALA A 160 -4.66 2.68 -11.02
N ASP A 161 -5.68 3.34 -11.58
CA ASP A 161 -5.62 4.74 -11.96
C ASP A 161 -6.31 5.58 -10.89
N ILE A 162 -5.49 6.24 -10.08
CA ILE A 162 -5.88 7.11 -8.98
C ILE A 162 -5.33 8.54 -9.20
N SER A 163 -5.15 8.91 -10.46
CA SER A 163 -4.44 10.15 -10.82
C SER A 163 -5.13 11.43 -10.35
N GLY A 164 -6.42 11.40 -10.04
CA GLY A 164 -7.15 12.51 -9.44
C GLY A 164 -7.00 12.64 -7.92
N ALA A 165 -6.55 11.59 -7.26
CA ALA A 165 -6.53 11.55 -5.80
C ALA A 165 -5.40 12.42 -5.22
N ARG A 166 -5.77 13.28 -4.26
CA ARG A 166 -4.83 14.06 -3.44
C ARG A 166 -4.44 13.31 -2.16
N ILE A 167 -5.33 12.47 -1.65
CA ILE A 167 -5.13 11.70 -0.43
C ILE A 167 -5.31 10.22 -0.74
N ILE A 168 -4.31 9.41 -0.42
CA ILE A 168 -4.40 7.96 -0.45
C ILE A 168 -4.51 7.48 0.99
N GLY A 169 -5.64 6.88 1.33
CA GLY A 169 -5.98 6.48 2.69
C GLY A 169 -5.11 5.37 3.26
N GLU A 170 -5.17 5.22 4.57
CA GLU A 170 -4.49 4.15 5.30
C GLU A 170 -4.89 2.77 4.75
N THR A 171 -3.90 1.89 4.53
CA THR A 171 -4.10 0.52 4.02
C THR A 171 -4.87 0.41 2.70
N ALA A 172 -5.01 1.49 1.92
CA ALA A 172 -5.88 1.53 0.75
C ALA A 172 -5.63 0.40 -0.25
N PHE A 173 -4.38 0.00 -0.46
CA PHE A 173 -3.94 -1.10 -1.32
C PHE A 173 -3.11 -2.15 -0.56
N ALA A 174 -3.22 -2.20 0.77
CA ALA A 174 -2.44 -3.16 1.55
C ALA A 174 -2.70 -4.60 1.09
N GLU A 175 -1.62 -5.39 0.93
CA GLU A 175 -1.67 -6.78 0.46
C GLU A 175 -2.23 -6.98 -0.97
N CYS A 176 -2.27 -5.95 -1.81
CA CYS A 176 -2.51 -6.07 -3.24
C CYS A 176 -1.26 -6.61 -3.94
N ARG A 177 -0.97 -7.90 -3.72
CA ARG A 177 0.32 -8.52 -4.11
C ARG A 177 0.58 -8.53 -5.60
N SER A 178 -0.46 -8.48 -6.44
CA SER A 178 -0.36 -8.45 -7.90
C SER A 178 -0.35 -7.03 -8.47
N LEU A 179 -0.57 -6.00 -7.65
CA LEU A 179 -0.56 -4.61 -8.11
C LEU A 179 0.82 -4.26 -8.66
N SER A 180 0.88 -4.07 -9.97
CA SER A 180 2.13 -3.70 -10.65
C SER A 180 2.21 -2.22 -10.96
N VAL A 181 1.09 -1.58 -11.27
CA VAL A 181 1.05 -0.17 -11.66
C VAL A 181 -0.03 0.58 -10.87
N ALA A 182 0.36 1.69 -10.23
CA ALA A 182 -0.58 2.71 -9.76
C ALA A 182 -0.19 4.06 -10.34
N LEU A 183 -1.14 4.72 -11.01
CA LEU A 183 -0.94 6.06 -11.55
C LEU A 183 -1.30 7.09 -10.50
N PHE A 184 -0.27 7.78 -10.01
CA PHE A 184 -0.39 8.92 -9.10
C PHE A 184 -0.41 10.21 -9.93
N GLY A 185 -1.42 11.03 -9.84
CA GLY A 185 -1.41 12.34 -10.54
C GLY A 185 -1.16 13.49 -9.59
N ALA A 186 -2.03 13.62 -8.61
CA ALA A 186 -2.11 14.79 -7.73
C ALA A 186 -1.84 14.47 -6.26
N ALA A 187 -1.38 13.26 -5.91
CA ALA A 187 -1.24 12.83 -4.54
C ALA A 187 -0.35 13.78 -3.73
N GLU A 188 -0.88 14.27 -2.61
CA GLU A 188 -0.18 15.09 -1.62
C GLU A 188 0.20 14.28 -0.39
N SER A 189 -0.58 13.22 -0.07
CA SER A 189 -0.27 12.34 1.05
C SER A 189 -0.60 10.89 0.74
N ILE A 190 0.27 10.00 1.22
CA ILE A 190 0.10 8.55 1.20
C ILE A 190 -0.02 8.09 2.65
N GLY A 191 -1.12 7.44 2.98
CA GLY A 191 -1.44 6.98 4.33
C GLY A 191 -0.57 5.80 4.79
N SER A 192 -0.65 5.50 6.08
CA SER A 192 0.06 4.36 6.68
C SER A 192 -0.33 3.05 6.03
N LYS A 193 0.66 2.21 5.71
CA LYS A 193 0.47 0.89 5.07
C LYS A 193 -0.28 0.93 3.73
N ALA A 194 -0.34 2.09 3.05
CA ALA A 194 -1.15 2.23 1.84
C ALA A 194 -0.79 1.22 0.75
N PHE A 195 0.49 0.89 0.57
CA PHE A 195 1.01 -0.11 -0.37
C PHE A 195 1.79 -1.23 0.33
N TYR A 196 1.44 -1.50 1.60
CA TYR A 196 2.05 -2.56 2.38
C TYR A 196 1.90 -3.92 1.70
N LYS A 197 3.01 -4.66 1.52
CA LYS A 197 3.03 -5.97 0.83
C LYS A 197 2.47 -5.97 -0.60
N CYS A 198 2.64 -4.88 -1.33
CA CYS A 198 2.44 -4.85 -2.77
C CYS A 198 3.70 -5.40 -3.45
N ASP A 199 3.87 -6.74 -3.42
CA ASP A 199 5.11 -7.41 -3.82
C ASP A 199 5.50 -7.21 -5.29
N SER A 200 4.53 -6.95 -6.17
CA SER A 200 4.72 -6.73 -7.61
C SER A 200 4.75 -5.26 -8.01
N PHE A 201 4.64 -4.36 -7.02
CA PHE A 201 4.50 -2.95 -7.30
C PHE A 201 5.80 -2.36 -7.87
N GLU A 202 5.71 -1.89 -9.11
CA GLU A 202 6.74 -1.12 -9.78
C GLU A 202 6.34 0.36 -9.70
N PRO A 203 6.84 1.10 -8.71
CA PRO A 203 6.45 2.49 -8.56
C PRO A 203 6.98 3.29 -9.74
N ALA A 204 6.07 3.71 -10.60
CA ALA A 204 6.32 4.86 -11.42
C ALA A 204 6.69 6.04 -10.48
N LYS A 205 7.48 6.98 -10.98
CA LYS A 205 7.91 8.16 -10.22
C LYS A 205 6.76 8.72 -9.37
N LEU A 206 6.96 8.81 -8.06
CA LEU A 206 6.00 9.44 -7.16
C LEU A 206 5.81 10.92 -7.56
N PRO A 207 4.61 11.49 -7.41
CA PRO A 207 4.31 12.83 -7.91
C PRO A 207 5.03 13.92 -7.11
N GLU A 208 5.48 14.98 -7.81
CA GLU A 208 6.13 16.14 -7.19
C GLU A 208 5.20 16.98 -6.28
N THR A 209 3.91 16.63 -6.21
CA THR A 209 2.94 17.20 -5.26
C THR A 209 2.98 16.51 -3.89
N LEU A 210 3.64 15.35 -3.78
CA LEU A 210 3.64 14.52 -2.57
C LEU A 210 4.42 15.20 -1.44
N LYS A 211 3.77 15.38 -0.29
CA LYS A 211 4.32 16.05 0.91
C LYS A 211 4.61 15.08 2.05
N SER A 212 3.82 14.00 2.15
CA SER A 212 3.92 13.06 3.26
C SER A 212 3.72 11.60 2.82
N ILE A 213 4.48 10.72 3.45
CA ILE A 213 4.40 9.26 3.32
C ILE A 213 4.21 8.71 4.73
N GLY A 214 3.14 7.94 4.94
CA GLY A 214 2.77 7.38 6.24
C GLY A 214 3.59 6.16 6.65
N ASP A 215 3.36 5.67 7.87
CA ASP A 215 4.06 4.53 8.45
C ASP A 215 3.92 3.28 7.60
N GLU A 216 5.01 2.55 7.35
CA GLU A 216 5.04 1.29 6.62
C GLU A 216 4.38 1.36 5.21
N ALA A 217 4.25 2.58 4.65
CA ALA A 217 3.46 2.80 3.43
C ALA A 217 3.91 1.96 2.24
N PHE A 218 5.21 1.72 2.10
CA PHE A 218 5.82 0.91 1.03
C PHE A 218 6.60 -0.29 1.60
N GLU A 219 6.26 -0.76 2.79
CA GLU A 219 6.90 -1.96 3.33
C GLU A 219 6.65 -3.17 2.43
N LYS A 220 7.70 -3.97 2.18
CA LYS A 220 7.71 -5.12 1.25
C LYS A 220 7.57 -4.77 -0.24
N VAL A 221 7.50 -3.51 -0.62
CA VAL A 221 7.69 -3.11 -2.02
C VAL A 221 9.16 -3.38 -2.40
N ARG A 222 9.40 -4.02 -3.54
CA ARG A 222 10.74 -4.57 -3.89
C ARG A 222 11.56 -3.68 -4.79
N GLU A 223 10.91 -2.78 -5.52
CA GLU A 223 11.54 -1.95 -6.55
C GLU A 223 12.11 -0.66 -5.97
N GLU A 224 13.00 -0.03 -6.73
CA GLU A 224 13.58 1.26 -6.40
C GLU A 224 12.50 2.36 -6.36
N LEU A 225 12.50 3.16 -5.31
CA LEU A 225 11.58 4.28 -5.12
C LEU A 225 12.33 5.60 -5.28
N ILE A 226 11.87 6.45 -6.20
CA ILE A 226 12.35 7.82 -6.31
C ILE A 226 11.42 8.71 -5.50
N VAL A 227 11.93 9.25 -4.40
CA VAL A 227 11.18 10.12 -3.49
C VAL A 227 11.26 11.55 -3.99
N PRO A 228 10.13 12.22 -4.27
CA PRO A 228 10.11 13.61 -4.74
C PRO A 228 10.70 14.59 -3.73
N ARG A 229 11.23 15.71 -4.22
CA ARG A 229 11.79 16.81 -3.40
C ARG A 229 10.77 17.44 -2.45
N SER A 230 9.50 17.36 -2.81
CA SER A 230 8.38 17.92 -2.05
C SER A 230 8.09 17.17 -0.74
N VAL A 231 8.57 15.93 -0.59
CA VAL A 231 8.32 15.13 0.61
C VAL A 231 9.13 15.66 1.78
N SER A 232 8.43 16.08 2.83
CA SER A 232 9.01 16.61 4.07
C SER A 232 8.58 15.84 5.33
N CYS A 233 7.59 14.96 5.20
CA CYS A 233 7.09 14.11 6.28
C CYS A 233 7.22 12.64 5.91
N PHE A 234 7.97 11.90 6.71
CA PHE A 234 8.15 10.45 6.57
C PHE A 234 7.60 9.76 7.81
N GLY A 235 6.73 8.79 7.61
CA GLY A 235 6.23 7.94 8.68
C GLY A 235 7.17 6.79 9.00
N LYS A 236 6.90 6.12 10.10
CA LYS A 236 7.66 5.00 10.63
C LYS A 236 7.80 3.86 9.64
N ASN A 237 9.05 3.36 9.41
CA ASN A 237 9.29 2.27 8.46
C ASN A 237 8.61 2.45 7.10
N CYS A 238 8.40 3.69 6.64
CA CYS A 238 7.61 3.95 5.43
C CYS A 238 8.12 3.21 4.19
N PHE A 239 9.40 2.88 4.15
CA PHE A 239 10.00 2.01 3.14
C PHE A 239 10.27 0.60 3.66
N GLY A 240 10.03 0.33 4.93
CA GLY A 240 10.06 -0.92 5.66
C GLY A 240 11.34 -1.74 5.60
N PRO A 241 11.53 -2.68 6.52
CA PRO A 241 12.46 -3.77 6.29
C PRO A 241 11.92 -4.62 5.13
N SER A 242 12.71 -4.84 4.09
CA SER A 242 12.39 -5.81 3.06
C SER A 242 13.35 -7.00 3.20
N ASP A 243 12.88 -8.18 2.87
CA ASP A 243 13.72 -9.40 2.82
C ASP A 243 14.82 -9.29 1.74
N ARG A 244 14.80 -8.22 0.96
CA ARG A 244 15.79 -7.85 -0.04
C ARG A 244 16.17 -6.40 0.17
N ARG A 245 17.41 -6.04 -0.22
CA ARG A 245 17.86 -4.65 -0.21
C ARG A 245 16.91 -3.79 -1.03
N LYS A 246 16.47 -2.69 -0.43
CA LYS A 246 15.64 -1.70 -1.10
C LYS A 246 16.51 -0.51 -1.47
N ALA A 247 16.42 -0.09 -2.72
CA ALA A 247 17.02 1.16 -3.15
C ALA A 247 15.99 2.29 -3.02
N VAL A 248 16.41 3.41 -2.45
CA VAL A 248 15.61 4.63 -2.36
C VAL A 248 16.44 5.78 -2.88
N CYS A 249 15.93 6.49 -3.88
CA CYS A 249 16.55 7.73 -4.36
C CYS A 249 15.92 8.92 -3.64
N VAL A 250 16.74 9.74 -3.01
CA VAL A 250 16.33 10.94 -2.27
C VAL A 250 17.10 12.13 -2.81
N TYR A 251 16.43 13.26 -3.00
CA TYR A 251 17.11 14.49 -3.40
C TYR A 251 17.81 15.14 -2.20
N GLU A 252 18.93 15.82 -2.46
CA GLU A 252 19.70 16.55 -1.45
C GLU A 252 18.81 17.46 -0.61
N SER A 253 17.84 18.15 -1.23
CA SER A 253 16.89 19.04 -0.55
C SER A 253 15.99 18.35 0.48
N SER A 254 15.79 17.03 0.38
CA SER A 254 14.95 16.22 1.29
C SER A 254 15.77 15.40 2.28
N LEU A 255 17.10 15.41 2.18
CA LEU A 255 17.98 14.51 2.90
C LEU A 255 17.87 14.66 4.42
N TYR A 256 17.79 15.90 4.91
CA TYR A 256 17.68 16.18 6.35
C TYR A 256 16.34 15.70 6.94
N SER A 257 15.22 15.91 6.23
CA SER A 257 13.91 15.40 6.67
C SER A 257 13.86 13.89 6.66
N PHE A 258 14.49 13.28 5.65
CA PHE A 258 14.60 11.83 5.53
C PHE A 258 15.47 11.23 6.65
N SER A 259 16.57 11.90 7.04
CA SER A 259 17.44 11.45 8.14
C SER A 259 16.71 11.43 9.48
N LYS A 260 15.95 12.48 9.80
CA LYS A 260 15.16 12.53 11.04
C LYS A 260 14.28 11.30 11.23
N TYR A 261 13.65 10.86 10.16
CA TYR A 261 12.81 9.67 10.16
C TYR A 261 13.56 8.42 10.66
N PHE A 262 14.79 8.18 10.18
CA PHE A 262 15.56 7.00 10.57
C PHE A 262 16.02 7.03 12.03
N MET A 263 16.04 8.19 12.65
CA MET A 263 16.71 8.43 13.91
C MET A 263 15.80 8.51 15.12
N GLU A 264 14.54 8.87 14.94
CA GLU A 264 13.55 8.87 16.01
C GLU A 264 13.14 7.46 16.45
N GLU A 265 13.57 6.43 15.71
CA GLU A 265 13.11 5.05 15.86
C GLU A 265 14.12 4.07 16.46
N ALA A 266 15.38 4.46 16.60
CA ALA A 266 16.43 3.58 17.08
C ALA A 266 16.34 3.14 18.56
N PRO A 267 15.68 3.85 19.50
CA PRO A 267 15.83 3.57 20.92
C PRO A 267 15.10 2.37 21.50
N ASP A 268 14.01 1.89 20.90
CA ASP A 268 13.09 0.98 21.60
C ASP A 268 13.09 -0.49 21.12
N ARG A 269 14.03 -0.89 20.29
CA ARG A 269 14.03 -2.26 19.70
C ARG A 269 14.96 -3.28 20.34
N PHE A 270 15.52 -3.00 21.50
CA PHE A 270 16.24 -4.01 22.26
C PHE A 270 15.29 -4.79 23.17
N ASP A 271 14.53 -5.72 22.60
CA ASP A 271 14.01 -6.85 23.37
C ASP A 271 15.13 -7.91 23.41
N GLU A 272 15.61 -8.21 24.62
CA GLU A 272 16.81 -9.02 24.85
C GLU A 272 16.68 -10.49 24.36
N ASP A 273 15.50 -10.93 23.94
CA ASP A 273 15.18 -12.31 23.60
C ASP A 273 15.08 -12.62 22.08
N GLU A 274 15.11 -11.64 21.17
CA GLU A 274 15.03 -11.87 19.72
C GLU A 274 16.35 -11.69 18.97
N HIS A 275 17.39 -12.38 19.36
CA HIS A 275 18.74 -12.26 18.80
C HIS A 275 18.93 -12.81 17.37
N PHE A 276 17.91 -13.26 16.62
CA PHE A 276 18.17 -14.09 15.44
C PHE A 276 17.64 -13.60 14.08
N HIS A 277 16.92 -12.49 13.98
CA HIS A 277 16.31 -12.08 12.71
C HIS A 277 16.68 -10.68 12.18
N LEU A 278 17.61 -9.98 12.80
CA LEU A 278 17.95 -8.57 12.50
C LEU A 278 18.94 -8.36 11.33
N TRP A 279 19.33 -9.40 10.62
CA TRP A 279 20.48 -9.38 9.70
C TRP A 279 20.17 -8.88 8.27
N GLU A 280 18.94 -8.50 7.92
CA GLU A 280 18.54 -8.29 6.54
C GLU A 280 18.00 -6.88 6.18
N SER A 281 17.96 -5.94 7.10
CA SER A 281 17.35 -4.63 6.86
C SER A 281 18.39 -3.53 6.63
N SER A 282 18.92 -3.44 5.42
CA SER A 282 19.62 -2.24 4.95
C SER A 282 18.81 -1.56 3.86
N ILE A 283 18.76 -0.21 3.91
CA ILE A 283 18.21 0.61 2.83
C ILE A 283 19.38 1.28 2.13
N ASP A 284 19.45 1.09 0.83
CA ASP A 284 20.43 1.76 -0.01
C ASP A 284 19.86 3.12 -0.45
N VAL A 285 20.43 4.21 0.03
CA VAL A 285 19.98 5.56 -0.34
C VAL A 285 20.91 6.15 -1.38
N THR A 286 20.37 6.42 -2.55
CA THR A 286 21.04 7.21 -3.60
C THR A 286 20.63 8.66 -3.44
N VAL A 287 21.61 9.57 -3.33
CA VAL A 287 21.37 11.01 -3.23
C VAL A 287 21.48 11.62 -4.61
N LEU A 288 20.47 12.40 -5.01
CA LEU A 288 20.38 13.07 -6.30
C LEU A 288 20.45 14.59 -6.13
N ASP A 289 21.12 15.28 -7.06
CA ASP A 289 21.04 16.74 -7.18
C ASP A 289 19.80 17.19 -7.97
N ASP A 290 19.67 18.49 -8.17
CA ASP A 290 18.56 19.10 -8.91
C ASP A 290 18.48 18.73 -10.40
N SER A 291 19.51 18.12 -10.97
CA SER A 291 19.55 17.65 -12.35
C SER A 291 19.37 16.13 -12.48
N ASP A 292 18.89 15.46 -11.41
CA ASP A 292 18.75 14.01 -11.29
C ASP A 292 20.10 13.25 -11.39
N LYS A 293 21.20 13.96 -11.17
CA LYS A 293 22.53 13.35 -11.14
C LYS A 293 22.85 12.86 -9.74
N GLN A 294 23.36 11.63 -9.66
CA GLN A 294 23.79 11.06 -8.39
C GLN A 294 24.98 11.86 -7.83
N THR A 295 24.83 12.40 -6.63
CA THR A 295 25.84 13.14 -5.87
C THR A 295 26.32 12.42 -4.63
N GLY A 296 25.59 11.39 -4.18
CA GLY A 296 25.94 10.65 -2.98
C GLY A 296 25.33 9.26 -2.93
N TYR A 297 25.83 8.50 -1.96
CA TYR A 297 25.32 7.18 -1.63
C TYR A 297 25.45 6.95 -0.13
N LEU A 298 24.34 6.57 0.52
CA LEU A 298 24.27 6.33 1.95
C LEU A 298 23.72 4.93 2.21
N PRO A 299 24.52 4.01 2.74
CA PRO A 299 23.99 2.78 3.29
C PRO A 299 23.37 3.09 4.66
N LEU A 300 22.08 2.98 4.79
CA LEU A 300 21.40 3.11 6.08
C LEU A 300 21.16 1.71 6.66
N PHE A 301 21.66 1.50 7.87
CA PHE A 301 21.48 0.25 8.60
C PHE A 301 20.53 0.51 9.78
N THR A 302 19.57 -0.37 9.95
CA THR A 302 18.61 -0.28 11.07
C THR A 302 19.17 -0.83 12.39
N ASP A 303 20.34 -1.47 12.36
CA ASP A 303 20.95 -2.17 13.51
C ASP A 303 22.25 -1.52 13.99
N LEU A 304 22.36 -0.20 13.89
CA LEU A 304 23.47 0.52 14.49
C LEU A 304 23.29 0.58 16.01
N ASP A 305 24.40 0.43 16.74
CA ASP A 305 24.37 0.71 18.17
C ASP A 305 24.08 2.21 18.42
N HIS A 306 23.69 2.53 19.65
CA HIS A 306 23.27 3.90 20.01
C HIS A 306 24.35 4.96 19.69
N GLN A 307 25.63 4.65 19.90
CA GLN A 307 26.70 5.61 19.63
C GLN A 307 26.91 5.86 18.13
N LEU A 308 26.85 4.81 17.30
CA LEU A 308 26.94 4.94 15.86
C LEU A 308 25.71 5.65 15.27
N THR A 309 24.53 5.41 15.85
CA THR A 309 23.31 6.11 15.46
C THR A 309 23.41 7.60 15.75
N GLU A 310 23.84 8.01 16.95
CA GLU A 310 24.04 9.42 17.28
C GLU A 310 25.05 10.11 16.35
N LYS A 311 26.18 9.47 16.09
CA LYS A 311 27.19 10.00 15.16
C LYS A 311 26.70 10.08 13.72
N MET A 312 25.84 9.16 13.30
CA MET A 312 25.20 9.23 11.98
C MET A 312 24.26 10.42 11.89
N ILE A 313 23.54 10.73 12.98
CA ILE A 313 22.73 11.95 13.10
C ILE A 313 23.58 13.20 12.87
N ASP A 314 24.70 13.28 13.55
CA ASP A 314 25.59 14.43 13.45
C ASP A 314 26.22 14.60 12.05
N ALA A 315 26.31 13.51 11.30
CA ALA A 315 26.79 13.54 9.92
C ALA A 315 25.79 14.18 8.93
N PHE A 316 24.47 14.17 9.26
CA PHE A 316 23.47 14.90 8.49
C PHE A 316 23.38 16.35 8.96
N LYS A 317 23.57 17.28 8.07
CA LYS A 317 23.57 18.71 8.38
C LYS A 317 22.25 19.38 8.04
N ALA A 318 21.93 20.46 8.75
CA ALA A 318 20.70 21.22 8.55
C ALA A 318 20.59 21.89 7.18
N ASP A 319 21.71 22.02 6.45
CA ASP A 319 21.75 22.49 5.07
C ASP A 319 21.52 21.40 4.01
N ASN A 320 21.02 20.22 4.44
CA ASN A 320 20.81 19.03 3.63
C ASN A 320 22.09 18.39 3.06
N SER A 321 23.26 18.72 3.57
CA SER A 321 24.50 18.01 3.24
C SER A 321 24.75 16.84 4.19
N PHE A 322 25.56 15.87 3.75
CA PHE A 322 26.02 14.75 4.56
C PHE A 322 27.53 14.68 4.58
N ASP A 323 28.11 14.49 5.75
CA ASP A 323 29.55 14.29 5.89
C ASP A 323 29.95 12.83 5.62
N TYR A 324 30.33 12.55 4.38
CA TYR A 324 30.72 11.20 3.94
C TYR A 324 31.93 10.64 4.69
N ARG A 325 32.76 11.49 5.33
CA ARG A 325 33.89 11.06 6.17
C ARG A 325 33.42 10.26 7.38
N PHE A 326 32.17 10.47 7.84
CA PHE A 326 31.57 9.64 8.85
C PHE A 326 31.51 8.15 8.46
N ILE A 327 31.16 7.84 7.20
CA ILE A 327 31.13 6.47 6.70
C ILE A 327 32.52 5.85 6.77
N ASP A 328 33.53 6.62 6.39
CA ASP A 328 34.90 6.12 6.28
C ASP A 328 35.61 6.02 7.64
N ALA A 329 35.40 7.00 8.52
CA ALA A 329 36.11 7.10 9.78
C ALA A 329 35.42 6.39 10.95
N GLU A 330 34.10 6.38 10.98
CA GLU A 330 33.32 5.90 12.11
C GLU A 330 32.48 4.66 11.79
N LEU A 331 31.68 4.70 10.73
CA LEU A 331 30.75 3.62 10.38
C LEU A 331 31.51 2.37 9.98
N PHE A 332 32.43 2.45 9.02
CA PHE A 332 33.19 1.32 8.54
C PHE A 332 34.01 0.63 9.64
N PRO A 333 34.79 1.32 10.49
CA PRO A 333 35.47 0.69 11.62
C PRO A 333 34.52 0.15 12.68
N GLY A 334 33.39 0.82 12.93
CA GLY A 334 32.38 0.42 13.92
C GLY A 334 31.69 -0.91 13.57
N LEU A 335 31.52 -1.19 12.28
CA LEU A 335 30.87 -2.40 11.78
C LEU A 335 31.77 -3.63 11.65
N ARG A 336 32.95 -3.66 12.27
CA ARG A 336 33.92 -4.80 12.18
C ARG A 336 33.33 -6.17 12.49
N TRP A 337 32.27 -6.22 13.26
CA TRP A 337 31.53 -7.43 13.60
C TRP A 337 30.55 -7.86 12.48
N ASN A 338 30.12 -6.95 11.59
CA ASN A 338 29.20 -7.24 10.49
C ASN A 338 29.91 -7.21 9.13
N ARG A 339 30.48 -8.36 8.75
CA ARG A 339 31.26 -8.50 7.51
C ARG A 339 30.47 -8.19 6.25
N ARG A 340 29.19 -8.52 6.21
CA ARG A 340 28.34 -8.26 5.03
C ARG A 340 28.16 -6.76 4.81
N CYS A 341 27.86 -6.02 5.87
CA CYS A 341 27.77 -4.56 5.80
C CYS A 341 29.10 -3.92 5.41
N MET A 342 30.22 -4.44 5.92
CA MET A 342 31.55 -3.96 5.53
C MET A 342 31.84 -4.17 4.05
N ASP A 343 31.52 -5.36 3.49
CA ASP A 343 31.69 -5.64 2.07
C ASP A 343 30.93 -4.64 1.21
N ASP A 344 29.67 -4.35 1.57
CA ASP A 344 28.83 -3.40 0.85
C ASP A 344 29.37 -1.99 0.89
N ILE A 345 29.76 -1.49 2.05
CA ILE A 345 30.36 -0.16 2.20
C ILE A 345 31.58 -0.06 1.30
N VAL A 346 32.49 -1.04 1.37
CA VAL A 346 33.72 -1.03 0.59
C VAL A 346 33.45 -0.98 -0.91
N PHE A 347 32.57 -1.85 -1.43
CA PHE A 347 32.27 -1.87 -2.86
C PHE A 347 31.63 -0.57 -3.31
N LYS A 348 30.66 -0.08 -2.55
CA LYS A 348 29.89 1.11 -2.93
C LYS A 348 30.68 2.39 -2.78
N ARG A 349 31.52 2.51 -1.74
CA ARG A 349 32.42 3.67 -1.55
C ARG A 349 33.50 3.73 -2.62
N LEU A 350 34.06 2.59 -3.04
CA LEU A 350 35.05 2.56 -4.14
C LEU A 350 34.40 2.79 -5.50
N LYS A 351 33.16 2.35 -5.71
CA LYS A 351 32.41 2.60 -6.95
C LYS A 351 31.95 4.05 -7.05
N ASN A 352 31.58 4.66 -5.92
CA ASN A 352 31.08 6.03 -5.81
C ASN A 352 31.94 6.83 -4.81
N PRO A 353 33.13 7.31 -5.22
CA PRO A 353 34.12 7.88 -4.30
C PRO A 353 33.88 9.36 -3.95
N TYR A 354 32.65 9.72 -3.54
CA TYR A 354 32.35 11.08 -3.06
C TYR A 354 33.15 11.38 -1.80
N ASP A 355 33.92 12.48 -1.81
CA ASP A 355 34.79 12.89 -0.70
C ASP A 355 35.63 11.75 -0.08
N LEU A 356 36.03 10.78 -0.89
CA LEU A 356 36.81 9.64 -0.42
C LEU A 356 38.30 10.04 -0.31
N GLU A 357 38.75 10.19 0.93
CA GLU A 357 40.15 10.50 1.25
C GLU A 357 41.09 9.34 0.90
N GLU A 358 42.36 9.64 0.67
CA GLU A 358 43.37 8.66 0.24
C GLU A 358 43.58 7.56 1.30
N ASP A 359 43.53 7.92 2.58
CA ASP A 359 43.70 6.94 3.67
C ASP A 359 42.50 5.96 3.77
N ALA A 360 41.28 6.44 3.59
CA ALA A 360 40.08 5.60 3.53
C ALA A 360 40.10 4.69 2.29
N ARG A 361 40.52 5.22 1.13
CA ARG A 361 40.71 4.44 -0.10
C ARG A 361 41.71 3.30 0.13
N ARG A 362 42.81 3.57 0.84
CA ARG A 362 43.81 2.57 1.19
C ARG A 362 43.23 1.49 2.12
N GLN A 363 42.50 1.90 3.16
CA GLN A 363 41.82 0.96 4.08
C GLN A 363 40.85 0.03 3.34
N TYR A 364 40.04 0.55 2.44
CA TYR A 364 39.10 -0.25 1.63
C TYR A 364 39.86 -1.21 0.69
N SER A 365 40.92 -0.74 0.06
CA SER A 365 41.75 -1.58 -0.81
C SER A 365 42.42 -2.71 -0.06
N ASP A 366 42.90 -2.47 1.15
CA ASP A 366 43.54 -3.48 1.99
C ASP A 366 42.51 -4.46 2.55
N TYR A 367 41.31 -4.00 2.88
CA TYR A 367 40.20 -4.87 3.22
C TYR A 367 39.83 -5.81 2.08
N LEU A 368 39.67 -5.31 0.84
CA LEU A 368 39.40 -6.11 -0.35
C LEU A 368 40.49 -7.16 -0.57
N LYS A 369 41.76 -6.78 -0.53
CA LYS A 369 42.89 -7.71 -0.73
C LYS A 369 42.86 -8.85 0.29
N SER A 370 42.56 -8.55 1.56
CA SER A 370 42.51 -9.53 2.65
C SER A 370 41.30 -10.49 2.57
N HIS A 371 40.25 -10.09 1.85
CA HIS A 371 38.99 -10.85 1.78
C HIS A 371 38.62 -11.31 0.35
N LEU A 372 39.52 -11.14 -0.62
CA LEU A 372 39.27 -11.36 -2.05
C LEU A 372 38.65 -12.75 -2.35
N MET A 373 39.17 -13.81 -1.74
CA MET A 373 38.68 -15.18 -1.96
C MET A 373 37.23 -15.36 -1.47
N ARG A 374 36.85 -14.71 -0.39
CA ARG A 374 35.49 -14.78 0.17
C ARG A 374 34.53 -13.98 -0.70
N LEU A 375 34.91 -12.78 -1.09
CA LEU A 375 34.13 -11.88 -1.93
C LEU A 375 33.87 -12.48 -3.31
N ALA A 376 34.87 -13.10 -3.93
CA ALA A 376 34.71 -13.79 -5.20
C ALA A 376 33.71 -14.97 -5.09
N LYS A 377 33.71 -15.74 -3.98
CA LYS A 377 32.73 -16.79 -3.75
C LYS A 377 31.31 -16.24 -3.57
N SER A 378 31.15 -15.12 -2.87
CA SER A 378 29.85 -14.48 -2.67
C SER A 378 29.29 -13.92 -4.00
N ALA A 379 30.12 -13.29 -4.81
CA ALA A 379 29.72 -12.78 -6.12
C ALA A 379 29.25 -13.90 -7.06
N VAL A 380 29.98 -15.03 -7.09
CA VAL A 380 29.58 -16.21 -7.88
C VAL A 380 28.26 -16.82 -7.39
N SER A 381 28.03 -16.86 -6.06
CA SER A 381 26.78 -17.43 -5.51
C SER A 381 25.55 -16.54 -5.75
N ASN A 382 25.74 -15.23 -5.94
CA ASN A 382 24.66 -14.27 -6.12
C ASN A 382 24.40 -13.92 -7.60
N ASN A 383 25.08 -14.54 -8.56
CA ASN A 383 25.06 -14.18 -9.99
C ASN A 383 25.48 -12.72 -10.30
N ASP A 384 26.15 -12.06 -9.36
CA ASP A 384 26.73 -10.73 -9.55
C ASP A 384 28.08 -10.86 -10.28
N ILE A 385 28.02 -11.34 -11.52
CA ILE A 385 29.20 -11.36 -12.40
C ILE A 385 28.98 -10.26 -13.44
N ASP A 386 29.32 -9.03 -13.09
CA ASP A 386 29.67 -7.95 -14.01
C ASP A 386 30.93 -7.23 -13.55
#